data_e59180d55a7326d1dbbdcc927c405c8c
#
_entry.id   e59180d55a7326d1dbbdcc927c405c8c
#
_cell.length_a   1.000
_cell.length_b   1.000
_cell.length_c   1.000
_cell.angle_alpha   90.00
_cell.angle_beta   90.00
_cell.angle_gamma   90.00
#
_symmetry.space_group_name_H-M   'P 1'
#
loop_
_entity.id
_entity.type
_entity.pdbx_description
1 polymer ?
#
loop_
_entity_poly.entity_id
_entity_poly.type
_entity_poly.pdbx_seq_one_letter_code
_entity_poly.pdbx_strand_id
1 'polypeptide(L)'
;MKVRAYVLLFLVGLLAASAGTKDAKPTEGINPGDLAPRIEFLENENNFSFQNSKGRYTLLNFWAAYDAESRVRNVQLWNEVNKLGSDKIAMYSISFDEKKSIFTETVKADKLEGTKQYHEALGKKSDLFGKYHLQKGFRNFLIDENGVIIATNITTKDLKALERI
;
A
#
# COMPACT_ATOMS: atom_id res chain seq x y z
N MET A 1 16.60 -11.42 19.01
CA MET A 1 17.44 -10.21 18.86
C MET A 1 18.09 -10.02 17.48
N LYS A 2 17.99 -10.96 16.53
CA LYS A 2 18.69 -10.85 15.21
C LYS A 2 17.84 -10.26 14.07
N VAL A 3 16.51 -10.18 14.21
CA VAL A 3 15.62 -9.67 13.17
C VAL A 3 15.62 -8.12 13.08
N ARG A 4 16.00 -7.44 14.15
CA ARG A 4 16.07 -5.95 14.18
C ARG A 4 17.17 -5.36 13.28
N ALA A 5 18.19 -6.15 12.97
CA ALA A 5 19.31 -5.71 12.14
C ALA A 5 18.99 -5.76 10.63
N TYR A 6 18.11 -6.66 10.20
CA TYR A 6 17.86 -6.86 8.78
C TYR A 6 16.94 -5.81 8.15
N VAL A 7 15.95 -5.29 8.88
CA VAL A 7 15.05 -4.23 8.35
C VAL A 7 15.80 -2.90 8.29
N LEU A 8 16.61 -2.60 9.30
CA LEU A 8 17.49 -1.40 9.30
C LEU A 8 18.62 -1.50 8.25
N LEU A 9 19.19 -2.67 8.05
CA LEU A 9 20.20 -2.91 7.01
C LEU A 9 19.59 -2.86 5.60
N PHE A 10 18.32 -3.22 5.43
CA PHE A 10 17.66 -3.13 4.13
C PHE A 10 17.38 -1.67 3.75
N LEU A 11 16.95 -0.83 4.70
CA LEU A 11 16.74 0.61 4.49
C LEU A 11 18.05 1.38 4.29
N VAL A 12 19.09 1.05 5.05
CA VAL A 12 20.41 1.68 4.92
C VAL A 12 21.17 1.12 3.71
N GLY A 13 20.98 -0.13 3.35
CA GLY A 13 21.58 -0.76 2.17
C GLY A 13 21.06 -0.18 0.85
N LEU A 14 19.80 0.24 0.77
CA LEU A 14 19.25 0.91 -0.43
C LEU A 14 19.86 2.30 -0.64
N LEU A 15 20.22 3.02 0.44
CA LEU A 15 20.88 4.33 0.35
C LEU A 15 22.35 4.21 -0.06
N ALA A 16 23.03 3.09 0.22
CA ALA A 16 24.42 2.88 -0.13
C ALA A 16 24.65 2.29 -1.53
N ALA A 17 23.65 1.64 -2.13
CA ALA A 17 23.73 1.06 -3.48
C ALA A 17 23.58 2.08 -4.62
N SER A 18 23.35 3.36 -4.30
CA SER A 18 23.24 4.46 -5.27
C SER A 18 24.59 4.96 -5.83
N ALA A 19 25.70 4.38 -5.43
CA ALA A 19 27.00 4.75 -5.97
C ALA A 19 27.46 3.77 -7.05
N GLY A 20 26.96 3.93 -8.30
CA GLY A 20 27.72 3.41 -9.43
C GLY A 20 27.04 2.50 -10.45
N THR A 21 25.72 2.50 -10.62
CA THR A 21 25.08 1.94 -11.81
C THR A 21 24.34 3.04 -12.56
N LYS A 22 24.59 3.16 -13.88
CA LYS A 22 23.81 4.04 -14.77
C LYS A 22 22.33 3.90 -14.44
N ASP A 23 21.67 5.04 -14.21
CA ASP A 23 20.25 5.16 -13.87
C ASP A 23 19.34 4.41 -14.85
N ALA A 24 19.17 3.12 -14.64
CA ALA A 24 18.07 2.40 -15.26
C ALA A 24 16.79 2.94 -14.60
N LYS A 25 15.98 3.66 -15.39
CA LYS A 25 14.68 4.14 -14.89
C LYS A 25 13.88 2.94 -14.38
N PRO A 26 13.27 3.04 -13.20
CA PRO A 26 12.41 1.98 -12.67
C PRO A 26 11.33 1.62 -13.70
N THR A 27 11.11 0.34 -13.92
CA THR A 27 10.03 -0.19 -14.77
C THR A 27 8.81 -0.51 -13.91
N GLU A 28 7.62 -0.50 -14.51
CA GLU A 28 6.40 -0.86 -13.81
C GLU A 28 6.43 -2.33 -13.37
N GLY A 29 6.08 -2.58 -12.10
CA GLY A 29 6.05 -3.91 -11.52
C GLY A 29 5.59 -3.89 -10.07
N ILE A 30 5.78 -5.00 -9.35
CA ILE A 30 5.27 -5.17 -7.98
C ILE A 30 6.34 -5.56 -6.95
N ASN A 31 7.59 -5.48 -7.32
CA ASN A 31 8.71 -5.77 -6.42
C ASN A 31 9.35 -4.47 -5.87
N PRO A 32 10.04 -4.51 -4.77
CA PRO A 32 10.86 -3.37 -4.35
C PRO A 32 11.82 -2.94 -5.46
N GLY A 33 11.82 -1.64 -5.74
CA GLY A 33 12.56 -1.03 -6.85
C GLY A 33 11.73 -0.78 -8.12
N ASP A 34 10.57 -1.39 -8.27
CA ASP A 34 9.67 -1.17 -9.40
C ASP A 34 8.81 0.08 -9.18
N LEU A 35 8.38 0.73 -10.27
CA LEU A 35 7.28 1.69 -10.22
C LEU A 35 5.97 0.97 -9.97
N ALA A 36 5.21 1.44 -8.98
CA ALA A 36 3.89 0.88 -8.70
C ALA A 36 2.94 1.05 -9.90
N PRO A 37 2.21 0.00 -10.31
CA PRO A 37 1.23 0.08 -11.38
C PRO A 37 0.18 1.15 -11.10
N ARG A 38 -0.23 1.87 -12.14
CA ARG A 38 -1.27 2.90 -12.04
C ARG A 38 -2.60 2.28 -11.63
N ILE A 39 -3.34 3.04 -10.81
CA ILE A 39 -4.68 2.68 -10.38
C ILE A 39 -5.68 3.61 -11.06
N GLU A 40 -6.58 3.00 -11.81
CA GLU A 40 -7.67 3.66 -12.51
C GLU A 40 -8.97 2.98 -12.07
N PHE A 41 -9.89 3.73 -11.47
CA PHE A 41 -11.19 3.23 -11.07
C PHE A 41 -12.21 3.51 -12.17
N LEU A 42 -12.99 2.49 -12.57
CA LEU A 42 -14.03 2.64 -13.60
C LEU A 42 -15.19 3.55 -13.16
N GLU A 43 -15.48 3.62 -11.87
CA GLU A 43 -16.65 4.34 -11.34
C GLU A 43 -16.35 5.77 -10.85
N ASN A 44 -15.09 6.18 -10.76
CA ASN A 44 -14.74 7.51 -10.25
C ASN A 44 -13.59 8.11 -11.06
N GLU A 45 -13.72 9.40 -11.39
CA GLU A 45 -12.66 10.21 -12.01
C GLU A 45 -11.43 10.41 -11.12
N ASN A 46 -11.37 9.74 -9.96
CA ASN A 46 -10.30 9.82 -8.96
C ASN A 46 -9.16 8.85 -9.27
N ASN A 47 -8.60 8.96 -10.47
CA ASN A 47 -7.29 8.35 -10.72
C ASN A 47 -6.28 9.01 -9.80
N PHE A 48 -5.64 8.23 -8.94
CA PHE A 48 -4.57 8.78 -8.14
C PHE A 48 -3.22 8.29 -8.63
N SER A 49 -2.26 9.21 -8.66
CA SER A 49 -0.88 8.92 -8.98
C SER A 49 -0.06 8.90 -7.70
N PHE A 50 0.79 7.92 -7.56
CA PHE A 50 1.75 7.85 -6.44
C PHE A 50 2.95 8.78 -6.67
N GLN A 51 3.14 9.24 -7.90
CA GLN A 51 4.22 10.15 -8.27
C GLN A 51 3.96 11.54 -7.71
N ASN A 52 5.00 12.18 -7.23
CA ASN A 52 4.97 13.54 -6.66
C ASN A 52 4.19 13.66 -5.34
N SER A 53 4.28 12.67 -4.46
CA SER A 53 3.67 12.74 -3.14
C SER A 53 4.41 13.67 -2.14
N LYS A 54 5.34 14.50 -2.63
CA LYS A 54 6.01 15.61 -1.92
C LYS A 54 6.64 15.20 -0.59
N GLY A 55 7.57 14.27 -0.60
CA GLY A 55 8.29 13.80 0.58
C GLY A 55 7.48 12.88 1.49
N ARG A 56 6.36 12.37 1.01
CA ARG A 56 5.43 11.56 1.76
C ARG A 56 5.35 10.14 1.19
N TYR A 57 5.37 9.16 2.06
CA TYR A 57 5.13 7.78 1.67
C TYR A 57 3.65 7.52 1.35
N THR A 58 3.40 6.54 0.48
CA THR A 58 2.06 5.99 0.23
C THR A 58 2.03 4.53 0.66
N LEU A 59 1.09 4.18 1.54
CA LEU A 59 0.76 2.80 1.85
C LEU A 59 -0.48 2.39 1.05
N LEU A 60 -0.27 1.57 0.03
CA LEU A 60 -1.33 0.99 -0.76
C LEU A 60 -1.69 -0.37 -0.18
N ASN A 61 -2.93 -0.56 0.24
CA ASN A 61 -3.39 -1.80 0.85
C ASN A 61 -4.57 -2.38 0.09
N PHE A 62 -4.56 -3.69 -0.13
CA PHE A 62 -5.63 -4.43 -0.79
C PHE A 62 -6.30 -5.38 0.21
N TRP A 63 -7.63 -5.47 0.16
CA TRP A 63 -8.40 -6.27 1.10
C TRP A 63 -9.77 -6.67 0.54
N ALA A 64 -10.50 -7.52 1.27
CA ALA A 64 -11.91 -7.78 1.06
C ALA A 64 -12.58 -8.23 2.37
N ALA A 65 -13.89 -7.99 2.49
CA ALA A 65 -14.66 -8.38 3.67
C ALA A 65 -14.70 -9.90 3.88
N TYR A 66 -14.62 -10.67 2.79
CA TYR A 66 -14.60 -12.14 2.83
C TYR A 66 -13.23 -12.72 3.20
N ASP A 67 -12.17 -11.92 3.23
CA ASP A 67 -10.83 -12.34 3.62
C ASP A 67 -10.48 -11.74 4.99
N ALA A 68 -10.66 -12.55 6.03
CA ALA A 68 -10.55 -12.09 7.42
C ALA A 68 -9.15 -11.53 7.75
N GLU A 69 -8.08 -12.10 7.18
CA GLU A 69 -6.71 -11.67 7.42
C GLU A 69 -6.48 -10.27 6.84
N SER A 70 -6.84 -10.05 5.58
CA SER A 70 -6.64 -8.75 4.94
C SER A 70 -7.52 -7.67 5.55
N ARG A 71 -8.76 -8.00 5.99
CA ARG A 71 -9.66 -7.09 6.71
C ARG A 71 -9.07 -6.65 8.04
N VAL A 72 -8.60 -7.58 8.87
CA VAL A 72 -7.94 -7.26 10.14
C VAL A 72 -6.69 -6.42 9.92
N ARG A 73 -5.87 -6.78 8.94
CA ARG A 73 -4.69 -6.01 8.55
C ARG A 73 -5.03 -4.59 8.12
N ASN A 74 -6.12 -4.39 7.36
CA ASN A 74 -6.60 -3.07 6.94
C ASN A 74 -6.84 -2.15 8.15
N VAL A 75 -7.56 -2.63 9.13
CA VAL A 75 -7.84 -1.87 10.37
C VAL A 75 -6.56 -1.56 11.15
N GLN A 76 -5.70 -2.56 11.32
CA GLN A 76 -4.46 -2.42 12.08
C GLN A 76 -3.50 -1.41 11.45
N LEU A 77 -3.30 -1.50 10.13
CA LEU A 77 -2.43 -0.58 9.39
C LEU A 77 -2.99 0.85 9.44
N TRP A 78 -4.29 1.01 9.23
CA TRP A 78 -4.92 2.33 9.33
C TRP A 78 -4.71 2.98 10.69
N ASN A 79 -4.94 2.23 11.77
CA ASN A 79 -4.76 2.74 13.13
C ASN A 79 -3.31 3.18 13.40
N GLU A 80 -2.34 2.50 12.80
CA GLU A 80 -0.93 2.86 12.97
C GLU A 80 -0.54 4.07 12.10
N VAL A 81 -0.99 4.10 10.84
CA VAL A 81 -0.77 5.24 9.93
C VAL A 81 -1.36 6.53 10.51
N ASN A 82 -2.53 6.45 11.13
CA ASN A 82 -3.17 7.62 11.74
C ASN A 82 -2.35 8.22 12.91
N LYS A 83 -1.53 7.41 13.59
CA LYS A 83 -0.61 7.89 14.64
C LYS A 83 0.63 8.57 14.05
N LEU A 84 1.08 8.13 12.88
CA LEU A 84 2.27 8.68 12.23
C LEU A 84 2.06 10.10 11.68
N GLY A 85 0.82 10.47 11.38
CA GLY A 85 0.46 11.75 10.80
C GLY A 85 0.43 11.74 9.26
N SER A 86 -0.46 12.54 8.70
CA SER A 86 -0.76 12.59 7.27
C SER A 86 0.33 13.29 6.43
N ASP A 87 1.23 13.99 7.07
CA ASP A 87 2.40 14.65 6.46
C ASP A 87 3.51 13.65 6.12
N LYS A 88 3.63 12.55 6.86
CA LYS A 88 4.64 11.51 6.63
C LYS A 88 4.17 10.40 5.69
N ILE A 89 2.93 9.94 5.87
CA ILE A 89 2.40 8.79 5.13
C ILE A 89 0.91 8.94 4.84
N ALA A 90 0.49 8.55 3.65
CA ALA A 90 -0.92 8.42 3.29
C ALA A 90 -1.27 6.97 3.01
N MET A 91 -2.35 6.45 3.61
CA MET A 91 -2.85 5.11 3.31
C MET A 91 -4.05 5.19 2.37
N TYR A 92 -4.01 4.36 1.34
CA TYR A 92 -5.09 4.10 0.40
C TYR A 92 -5.43 2.62 0.44
N SER A 93 -6.68 2.30 0.75
CA SER A 93 -7.14 0.90 0.86
C SER A 93 -8.20 0.60 -0.17
N ILE A 94 -8.01 -0.48 -0.91
CA ILE A 94 -8.89 -0.88 -2.00
C ILE A 94 -9.51 -2.23 -1.67
N SER A 95 -10.85 -2.25 -1.58
CA SER A 95 -11.63 -3.47 -1.38
C SER A 95 -11.99 -4.09 -2.72
N PHE A 96 -11.91 -5.41 -2.77
CA PHE A 96 -12.32 -6.24 -3.91
C PHE A 96 -13.62 -7.03 -3.64
N ASP A 97 -14.49 -6.47 -2.80
CA ASP A 97 -15.83 -7.00 -2.61
C ASP A 97 -16.69 -6.74 -3.85
N GLU A 98 -17.35 -7.75 -4.40
CA GLU A 98 -18.18 -7.59 -5.61
C GLU A 98 -19.42 -6.70 -5.36
N LYS A 99 -19.90 -6.63 -4.11
CA LYS A 99 -21.09 -5.85 -3.74
C LYS A 99 -20.69 -4.61 -2.96
N LYS A 100 -21.05 -3.44 -3.47
CA LYS A 100 -20.82 -2.15 -2.81
C LYS A 100 -21.42 -2.10 -1.39
N SER A 101 -22.57 -2.74 -1.17
CA SER A 101 -23.19 -2.80 0.16
C SER A 101 -22.31 -3.53 1.17
N ILE A 102 -21.66 -4.65 0.79
CA ILE A 102 -20.73 -5.38 1.66
C ILE A 102 -19.55 -4.48 2.03
N PHE A 103 -18.94 -3.83 1.03
CA PHE A 103 -17.87 -2.86 1.26
C PHE A 103 -18.31 -1.77 2.25
N THR A 104 -19.42 -1.08 1.98
CA THR A 104 -19.91 0.04 2.80
C THR A 104 -20.19 -0.38 4.24
N GLU A 105 -20.92 -1.49 4.42
CA GLU A 105 -21.26 -1.99 5.77
C GLU A 105 -20.01 -2.46 6.52
N THR A 106 -19.03 -3.04 5.83
CA THR A 106 -17.77 -3.45 6.47
C THR A 106 -16.94 -2.25 6.89
N VAL A 107 -16.80 -1.24 6.03
CA VAL A 107 -16.10 0.03 6.38
C VAL A 107 -16.74 0.68 7.60
N LYS A 108 -18.08 0.71 7.68
CA LYS A 108 -18.83 1.22 8.82
C LYS A 108 -18.61 0.38 10.09
N ALA A 109 -18.74 -0.95 9.98
CA ALA A 109 -18.54 -1.86 11.11
C ALA A 109 -17.13 -1.76 11.70
N ASP A 110 -16.13 -1.55 10.84
CA ASP A 110 -14.71 -1.43 11.21
C ASP A 110 -14.32 0.02 11.60
N LYS A 111 -15.28 0.97 11.61
CA LYS A 111 -15.09 2.39 11.95
C LYS A 111 -14.02 3.07 11.07
N LEU A 112 -14.02 2.75 9.81
CA LEU A 112 -13.11 3.31 8.80
C LEU A 112 -13.77 4.39 7.93
N GLU A 113 -14.94 4.87 8.30
CA GLU A 113 -15.65 5.96 7.63
C GLU A 113 -14.79 7.25 7.65
N GLY A 114 -14.80 7.98 6.54
CA GLY A 114 -13.98 9.19 6.39
C GLY A 114 -12.50 8.92 6.10
N THR A 115 -12.09 7.64 6.00
CA THR A 115 -10.76 7.25 5.58
C THR A 115 -10.70 7.02 4.06
N LYS A 116 -9.50 6.87 3.50
CA LYS A 116 -9.31 6.64 2.06
C LYS A 116 -9.55 5.17 1.69
N GLN A 117 -10.81 4.75 1.81
CA GLN A 117 -11.26 3.41 1.42
C GLN A 117 -11.94 3.50 0.04
N TYR A 118 -11.56 2.63 -0.87
CA TYR A 118 -12.05 2.58 -2.24
C TYR A 118 -12.64 1.21 -2.53
N HIS A 119 -13.61 1.16 -3.43
CA HIS A 119 -14.29 -0.05 -3.85
C HIS A 119 -13.96 -0.36 -5.30
N GLU A 120 -13.41 -1.53 -5.56
CA GLU A 120 -13.21 -2.08 -6.89
C GLU A 120 -14.36 -3.03 -7.24
N ALA A 121 -15.36 -2.50 -7.95
CA ALA A 121 -16.62 -3.19 -8.19
C ALA A 121 -16.49 -4.48 -9.02
N LEU A 122 -15.48 -4.61 -9.87
CA LEU A 122 -15.22 -5.81 -10.64
C LEU A 122 -14.60 -6.95 -9.80
N GLY A 123 -14.20 -6.66 -8.56
CA GLY A 123 -13.62 -7.63 -7.66
C GLY A 123 -12.43 -8.34 -8.30
N LYS A 124 -12.38 -9.67 -8.21
CA LYS A 124 -11.31 -10.50 -8.78
C LYS A 124 -11.19 -10.45 -10.30
N LYS A 125 -12.16 -9.88 -11.00
CA LYS A 125 -12.16 -9.75 -12.47
C LYS A 125 -11.54 -8.44 -12.95
N SER A 126 -11.20 -7.54 -12.04
CA SER A 126 -10.59 -6.28 -12.40
C SER A 126 -9.15 -6.45 -12.89
N ASP A 127 -8.73 -5.59 -13.81
CA ASP A 127 -7.33 -5.52 -14.25
C ASP A 127 -6.39 -5.23 -13.10
N LEU A 128 -6.84 -4.44 -12.12
CA LEU A 128 -6.10 -4.10 -10.92
C LEU A 128 -5.73 -5.34 -10.09
N PHE A 129 -6.67 -6.30 -9.97
CA PHE A 129 -6.42 -7.58 -9.29
C PHE A 129 -5.30 -8.37 -9.95
N GLY A 130 -5.27 -8.36 -11.29
CA GLY A 130 -4.21 -8.99 -12.08
C GLY A 130 -2.86 -8.27 -11.97
N LYS A 131 -2.85 -6.94 -12.18
CA LYS A 131 -1.64 -6.10 -12.14
C LYS A 131 -0.87 -6.22 -10.83
N TYR A 132 -1.57 -6.31 -9.71
CA TYR A 132 -0.96 -6.45 -8.38
C TYR A 132 -0.80 -7.91 -7.91
N HIS A 133 -1.03 -8.89 -8.79
CA HIS A 133 -0.90 -10.33 -8.54
C HIS A 133 -1.64 -10.80 -7.28
N LEU A 134 -2.86 -10.29 -7.04
CA LEU A 134 -3.63 -10.56 -5.83
C LEU A 134 -4.25 -11.96 -5.78
N GLN A 135 -4.16 -12.74 -6.86
CA GLN A 135 -4.52 -14.16 -6.89
C GLN A 135 -3.69 -15.02 -5.91
N LYS A 136 -2.54 -14.51 -5.46
CA LYS A 136 -1.68 -15.14 -4.43
C LYS A 136 -2.01 -14.70 -3.00
N GLY A 137 -3.06 -13.90 -2.82
CA GLY A 137 -3.49 -13.29 -1.57
C GLY A 137 -3.41 -11.77 -1.59
N PHE A 138 -4.20 -11.14 -0.73
CA PHE A 138 -4.18 -9.69 -0.59
C PHE A 138 -2.87 -9.22 0.06
N ARG A 139 -2.33 -8.12 -0.46
CA ARG A 139 -1.02 -7.57 -0.11
C ARG A 139 -1.11 -6.08 0.16
N ASN A 140 -0.04 -5.52 0.71
CA ASN A 140 0.17 -4.08 0.77
C ASN A 140 1.55 -3.72 0.22
N PHE A 141 1.70 -2.45 -0.16
CA PHE A 141 2.88 -1.91 -0.79
C PHE A 141 3.20 -0.55 -0.16
N LEU A 142 4.42 -0.38 0.31
CA LEU A 142 4.93 0.92 0.73
C LEU A 142 5.66 1.54 -0.47
N ILE A 143 5.23 2.74 -0.84
CA ILE A 143 5.65 3.43 -2.06
C ILE A 143 6.23 4.77 -1.66
N ASP A 144 7.36 5.15 -2.24
CA ASP A 144 8.00 6.44 -2.01
C ASP A 144 7.35 7.59 -2.78
N GLU A 145 7.87 8.79 -2.61
CA GLU A 145 7.37 10.01 -3.27
C GLU A 145 7.49 9.99 -4.80
N ASN A 146 8.37 9.15 -5.34
CA ASN A 146 8.59 8.99 -6.79
C ASN A 146 7.70 7.90 -7.39
N GLY A 147 6.90 7.22 -6.59
CA GLY A 147 6.05 6.12 -7.01
C GLY A 147 6.76 4.76 -7.04
N VAL A 148 7.96 4.68 -6.46
CA VAL A 148 8.73 3.43 -6.39
C VAL A 148 8.33 2.62 -5.18
N ILE A 149 8.07 1.33 -5.37
CA ILE A 149 7.80 0.39 -4.28
C ILE A 149 9.09 0.18 -3.49
N ILE A 150 9.08 0.48 -2.20
CA ILE A 150 10.22 0.28 -1.31
C ILE A 150 10.09 -0.95 -0.42
N ALA A 151 8.85 -1.38 -0.15
CA ALA A 151 8.58 -2.61 0.60
C ALA A 151 7.21 -3.18 0.27
N THR A 152 7.02 -4.48 0.51
CA THR A 152 5.74 -5.17 0.34
C THR A 152 5.39 -5.95 1.60
N ASN A 153 4.08 -6.15 1.85
CA ASN A 153 3.56 -6.89 3.01
C ASN A 153 4.09 -6.35 4.35
N ILE A 154 4.17 -5.02 4.46
CA ILE A 154 4.58 -4.38 5.70
C ILE A 154 3.55 -4.60 6.80
N THR A 155 4.05 -4.63 8.03
CA THR A 155 3.28 -4.81 9.25
C THR A 155 3.22 -3.52 10.07
N THR A 156 2.41 -3.50 11.12
CA THR A 156 2.40 -2.38 12.08
C THR A 156 3.75 -2.16 12.78
N LYS A 157 4.58 -3.21 12.89
CA LYS A 157 5.94 -3.08 13.45
C LYS A 157 6.86 -2.31 12.52
N ASP A 158 6.72 -2.54 11.21
CA ASP A 158 7.51 -1.84 10.20
C ASP A 158 7.11 -0.36 10.14
N LEU A 159 5.81 -0.05 10.23
CA LEU A 159 5.31 1.33 10.32
C LEU A 159 5.86 2.06 11.55
N LYS A 160 5.90 1.42 12.72
CA LYS A 160 6.51 2.01 13.93
C LYS A 160 8.01 2.30 13.78
N ALA A 161 8.69 1.59 12.90
CA ALA A 161 10.09 1.89 12.61
C ALA A 161 10.25 3.19 11.81
N LEU A 162 9.25 3.56 10.98
CA LEU A 162 9.23 4.84 10.25
C LEU A 162 9.06 6.06 11.16
N GLU A 163 8.50 5.91 12.35
CA GLU A 163 8.40 6.99 13.34
C GLU A 163 9.75 7.55 13.79
N ARG A 164 10.81 6.73 13.65
CA ARG A 164 12.14 7.01 14.20
C ARG A 164 13.11 7.60 13.17
N ILE A 165 12.62 7.78 11.96
CA ILE A 165 13.36 8.40 10.87
C ILE A 165 12.80 9.80 10.63
#